data_cfa4852893c8da3aa7ef78b4d32cd66f
#
_entry.id   cfa4852893c8da3aa7ef78b4d32cd66f
#
_cell.length_a   1.000
_cell.length_b   1.000
_cell.length_c   1.000
_cell.angle_alpha   90.00
_cell.angle_beta   90.00
_cell.angle_gamma   90.00
#
_symmetry.space_group_name_H-M   'P 1'
#
loop_
_entity.id
_entity.type
_entity.pdbx_description
1 polymer ?
#
loop_
_entity_poly.entity_id
_entity_poly.type
_entity_poly.pdbx_seq_one_letter_code
_entity_poly.pdbx_strand_id
1 'polypeptide(L)'
;ELPSNHKEIAYNLLDYLGITKDKADRSVTKLSGGEQQRVAIARALATNVDLILADEPTGNLNEEMETELIDIFKKLAKEHNKCVIVVTHSTVIAAQSDVSYRLYKGKLSLERE
;
A
#
# COMPACT_ATOMS: atom_id res chain seq x y z
N GLU A 1 -17.78 -20.61 -4.64
CA GLU A 1 -18.73 -19.51 -4.83
C GLU A 1 -18.56 -18.44 -3.75
N LEU A 2 -18.51 -17.17 -4.16
CA LEU A 2 -18.34 -16.07 -3.23
C LEU A 2 -19.63 -15.74 -2.48
N PRO A 3 -19.58 -15.46 -1.16
CA PRO A 3 -20.76 -14.99 -0.44
C PRO A 3 -21.35 -13.73 -1.09
N SER A 4 -22.66 -13.55 -0.92
CA SER A 4 -23.39 -12.42 -1.51
C SER A 4 -22.90 -11.06 -1.06
N ASN A 5 -22.22 -10.97 0.11
CA ASN A 5 -21.69 -9.72 0.65
C ASN A 5 -20.27 -9.40 0.21
N HIS A 6 -19.64 -10.19 -0.65
CA HIS A 6 -18.27 -9.97 -1.11
C HIS A 6 -18.11 -8.64 -1.85
N LYS A 7 -19.11 -8.31 -2.67
CA LYS A 7 -19.09 -7.05 -3.43
C LYS A 7 -19.11 -5.85 -2.48
N GLU A 8 -19.94 -5.92 -1.45
CA GLU A 8 -20.02 -4.87 -0.42
C GLU A 8 -18.71 -4.75 0.34
N ILE A 9 -18.11 -5.86 0.72
CA ILE A 9 -16.81 -5.90 1.40
C ILE A 9 -15.74 -5.24 0.52
N ALA A 10 -15.74 -5.57 -0.78
CA ALA A 10 -14.78 -4.99 -1.72
C ALA A 10 -14.93 -3.46 -1.82
N TYR A 11 -16.16 -2.96 -1.94
CA TYR A 11 -16.41 -1.52 -2.00
C TYR A 11 -16.00 -0.82 -0.70
N ASN A 12 -16.28 -1.42 0.45
CA ASN A 12 -15.90 -0.86 1.75
C ASN A 12 -14.38 -0.79 1.89
N LEU A 13 -13.69 -1.83 1.45
CA LEU A 13 -12.23 -1.89 1.50
C LEU A 13 -11.60 -0.82 0.59
N LEU A 14 -12.12 -0.67 -0.63
CA LEU A 14 -11.65 0.34 -1.56
C LEU A 14 -11.94 1.75 -1.04
N ASP A 15 -13.12 1.96 -0.45
CA ASP A 15 -13.47 3.24 0.15
C ASP A 15 -12.52 3.61 1.29
N TYR A 16 -12.17 2.65 2.13
CA TYR A 16 -11.18 2.84 3.18
C TYR A 16 -9.84 3.36 2.63
N LEU A 17 -9.48 2.90 1.43
CA LEU A 17 -8.25 3.29 0.75
C LEU A 17 -8.43 4.53 -0.14
N GLY A 18 -9.58 5.17 -0.09
CA GLY A 18 -9.83 6.38 -0.86
C GLY A 18 -10.31 6.17 -2.29
N ILE A 19 -10.71 4.96 -2.64
CA ILE A 19 -11.29 4.64 -3.95
C ILE A 19 -12.82 4.63 -3.81
N THR A 20 -13.47 5.68 -4.31
CA THR A 20 -14.93 5.77 -4.25
C THR A 20 -15.57 4.70 -5.14
N LYS A 21 -16.86 4.41 -4.90
CA LYS A 21 -17.60 3.41 -5.68
C LYS A 21 -17.57 3.73 -7.17
N ASP A 22 -17.70 5.00 -7.54
CA ASP A 22 -17.65 5.44 -8.91
C ASP A 22 -16.34 5.05 -9.59
N LYS A 23 -15.21 5.28 -8.92
CA LYS A 23 -13.90 4.89 -9.42
C LYS A 23 -13.69 3.39 -9.37
N ALA A 24 -14.25 2.72 -8.35
CA ALA A 24 -14.14 1.27 -8.22
C ALA A 24 -14.78 0.51 -9.39
N ASP A 25 -15.79 1.09 -9.99
CA ASP A 25 -16.49 0.48 -11.14
C ASP A 25 -15.77 0.73 -12.49
N ARG A 26 -14.69 1.50 -12.48
CA ARG A 26 -13.92 1.78 -13.70
C ARG A 26 -12.89 0.67 -13.97
N SER A 27 -12.49 0.58 -15.25
CA SER A 27 -11.35 -0.24 -15.62
C SER A 27 -10.09 0.28 -14.90
N VAL A 28 -9.23 -0.63 -14.42
CA VAL A 28 -7.99 -0.27 -13.73
C VAL A 28 -7.09 0.63 -14.58
N THR A 29 -7.16 0.52 -15.91
CA THR A 29 -6.38 1.35 -16.83
C THR A 29 -6.82 2.81 -16.84
N LYS A 30 -8.02 3.10 -16.32
CA LYS A 30 -8.57 4.47 -16.24
C LYS A 30 -8.33 5.12 -14.88
N LEU A 31 -7.64 4.43 -13.98
CA LEU A 31 -7.28 4.96 -12.67
C LEU A 31 -5.90 5.60 -12.73
N SER A 32 -5.65 6.58 -11.85
CA SER A 32 -4.32 7.15 -11.68
C SER A 32 -3.34 6.11 -11.15
N GLY A 33 -2.04 6.40 -11.22
CA GLY A 33 -1.02 5.52 -10.67
C GLY A 33 -1.22 5.24 -9.18
N GLY A 34 -1.53 6.27 -8.41
CA GLY A 34 -1.81 6.14 -6.97
C GLY A 34 -3.06 5.34 -6.69
N GLU A 35 -4.10 5.54 -7.49
CA GLU A 35 -5.33 4.76 -7.37
C GLU A 35 -5.10 3.29 -7.70
N GLN A 36 -4.30 3.01 -8.73
CA GLN A 36 -3.93 1.63 -9.07
C GLN A 36 -3.16 0.96 -7.94
N GLN A 37 -2.25 1.67 -7.28
CA GLN A 37 -1.51 1.16 -6.13
C GLN A 37 -2.46 0.83 -4.98
N ARG A 38 -3.44 1.68 -4.71
CA ARG A 38 -4.43 1.44 -3.66
C ARG A 38 -5.30 0.24 -3.96
N VAL A 39 -5.66 0.03 -5.22
CA VAL A 39 -6.39 -1.18 -5.63
C VAL A 39 -5.55 -2.42 -5.38
N ALA A 40 -4.26 -2.38 -5.67
CA ALA A 40 -3.35 -3.48 -5.40
C ALA A 40 -3.27 -3.80 -3.89
N ILE A 41 -3.25 -2.76 -3.04
CA ILE A 41 -3.27 -2.91 -1.58
C ILE A 41 -4.60 -3.54 -1.15
N ALA A 42 -5.72 -3.06 -1.68
CA ALA A 42 -7.04 -3.62 -1.39
C ALA A 42 -7.09 -5.12 -1.71
N ARG A 43 -6.51 -5.49 -2.85
CA ARG A 43 -6.43 -6.88 -3.29
C ARG A 43 -5.65 -7.75 -2.31
N ALA A 44 -4.54 -7.24 -1.80
CA ALA A 44 -3.76 -7.94 -0.79
C ALA A 44 -4.54 -8.07 0.51
N LEU A 45 -5.21 -7.00 0.96
CA LEU A 45 -5.98 -7.00 2.20
C LEU A 45 -7.20 -7.91 2.13
N ALA A 46 -7.81 -8.06 0.95
CA ALA A 46 -8.99 -8.92 0.78
C ALA A 46 -8.71 -10.37 1.13
N THR A 47 -7.46 -10.80 1.06
CA THR A 47 -7.05 -12.16 1.44
C THR A 47 -6.63 -12.27 2.91
N ASN A 48 -6.83 -11.22 3.68
CA ASN A 48 -6.51 -11.15 5.12
C ASN A 48 -5.07 -11.58 5.43
N VAL A 49 -4.11 -11.02 4.68
CA VAL A 49 -2.70 -11.31 4.87
C VAL A 49 -2.13 -10.56 6.07
N ASP A 50 -1.10 -11.12 6.69
CA ASP A 50 -0.37 -10.47 7.78
C ASP A 50 0.80 -9.65 7.29
N LEU A 51 1.34 -9.99 6.12
CA LEU A 51 2.53 -9.38 5.56
C LEU A 51 2.20 -8.74 4.21
N ILE A 52 2.60 -7.48 4.06
CA ILE A 52 2.46 -6.74 2.81
C ILE A 52 3.87 -6.39 2.31
N LEU A 53 4.17 -6.78 1.08
CA LEU A 53 5.44 -6.46 0.44
C LEU A 53 5.18 -5.45 -0.67
N ALA A 54 5.87 -4.32 -0.62
CA ALA A 54 5.76 -3.27 -1.62
C ALA A 54 7.13 -3.01 -2.25
N ASP A 55 7.22 -3.16 -3.55
CA ASP A 55 8.46 -2.96 -4.30
C ASP A 55 8.35 -1.68 -5.11
N GLU A 56 9.14 -0.66 -4.72
CA GLU A 56 9.13 0.67 -5.32
C GLU A 56 7.72 1.24 -5.51
N PRO A 57 6.90 1.27 -4.44
CA PRO A 57 5.48 1.59 -4.60
C PRO A 57 5.19 3.04 -5.00
N THR A 58 6.16 3.94 -4.87
CA THR A 58 5.98 5.36 -5.16
C THR A 58 6.72 5.85 -6.40
N GLY A 59 7.29 4.93 -7.20
CA GLY A 59 8.13 5.27 -8.34
C GLY A 59 7.48 6.18 -9.39
N ASN A 60 6.17 6.07 -9.57
CA ASN A 60 5.41 6.84 -10.55
C ASN A 60 4.48 7.87 -9.92
N LEU A 61 4.62 8.14 -8.63
CA LEU A 61 3.74 9.03 -7.89
C LEU A 61 4.37 10.39 -7.67
N ASN A 62 3.55 11.46 -7.70
CA ASN A 62 4.00 12.78 -7.28
C ASN A 62 4.10 12.82 -5.75
N GLU A 63 4.63 13.91 -5.22
CA GLU A 63 4.89 14.07 -3.80
C GLU A 63 3.62 13.94 -2.94
N GLU A 64 2.50 14.50 -3.39
CA GLU A 64 1.24 14.41 -2.68
C GLU A 64 0.74 12.98 -2.60
N MET A 65 0.79 12.27 -3.72
CA MET A 65 0.36 10.87 -3.79
C MET A 65 1.29 9.95 -2.99
N GLU A 66 2.58 10.25 -2.98
CA GLU A 66 3.54 9.53 -2.14
C GLU A 66 3.18 9.66 -0.67
N THR A 67 2.88 10.87 -0.22
CA THR A 67 2.48 11.12 1.17
C THR A 67 1.22 10.35 1.53
N GLU A 68 0.22 10.35 0.65
CA GLU A 68 -1.02 9.60 0.87
C GLU A 68 -0.76 8.10 0.99
N LEU A 69 0.10 7.55 0.15
CA LEU A 69 0.42 6.12 0.19
C LEU A 69 1.18 5.75 1.47
N ILE A 70 2.11 6.59 1.90
CA ILE A 70 2.83 6.39 3.14
C ILE A 70 1.85 6.36 4.32
N ASP A 71 0.88 7.27 4.34
CA ASP A 71 -0.13 7.30 5.39
C ASP A 71 -0.95 6.00 5.42
N ILE A 72 -1.27 5.46 4.26
CA ILE A 72 -1.98 4.17 4.16
C ILE A 72 -1.13 3.06 4.77
N PHE A 73 0.15 2.97 4.42
CA PHE A 73 1.05 1.96 4.98
C PHE A 73 1.16 2.07 6.50
N LYS A 74 1.25 3.30 7.02
CA LYS A 74 1.29 3.54 8.47
C LYS A 74 0.03 3.04 9.16
N LYS A 75 -1.13 3.32 8.58
CA LYS A 75 -2.41 2.86 9.13
C LYS A 75 -2.50 1.34 9.14
N LEU A 76 -2.05 0.70 8.07
CA LEU A 76 -2.05 -0.75 7.99
C LEU A 76 -1.17 -1.37 9.08
N ALA A 77 -0.02 -0.79 9.34
CA ALA A 77 0.88 -1.29 10.37
C ALA A 77 0.35 -1.01 11.78
N LYS A 78 -0.14 0.19 12.05
CA LYS A 78 -0.51 0.65 13.39
C LYS A 78 -1.93 0.24 13.79
N GLU A 79 -2.89 0.34 12.87
CA GLU A 79 -4.30 0.10 13.18
C GLU A 79 -4.74 -1.32 12.84
N HIS A 80 -4.13 -1.95 11.85
CA HIS A 80 -4.51 -3.27 11.37
C HIS A 80 -3.49 -4.36 11.66
N ASN A 81 -2.44 -4.03 12.40
CA ASN A 81 -1.42 -4.99 12.83
C ASN A 81 -0.74 -5.74 11.67
N LYS A 82 -0.62 -5.08 10.53
CA LYS A 82 0.08 -5.67 9.38
C LYS A 82 1.58 -5.39 9.47
N CYS A 83 2.38 -6.32 8.99
CA CYS A 83 3.79 -6.09 8.77
C CYS A 83 3.96 -5.58 7.34
N VAL A 84 4.43 -4.33 7.18
CA VAL A 84 4.62 -3.73 5.86
C VAL A 84 6.11 -3.61 5.60
N ILE A 85 6.59 -4.28 4.56
CA ILE A 85 7.98 -4.22 4.12
C ILE A 85 8.01 -3.51 2.78
N VAL A 86 8.75 -2.41 2.71
CA VAL A 86 8.87 -1.60 1.49
C VAL A 86 10.30 -1.62 1.00
N VAL A 87 10.48 -1.95 -0.27
CA VAL A 87 11.77 -1.82 -0.96
C VAL A 87 11.71 -0.52 -1.77
N THR A 88 12.61 0.41 -1.51
CA THR A 88 12.52 1.73 -2.14
C THR A 88 13.86 2.45 -2.16
N HIS A 89 14.01 3.37 -3.11
CA HIS A 89 15.08 4.37 -3.14
C HIS A 89 14.61 5.69 -2.50
N SER A 90 13.36 5.79 -2.07
CA SER A 90 12.81 7.02 -1.50
C SER A 90 13.32 7.25 -0.08
N THR A 91 14.05 8.35 0.11
CA THR A 91 14.49 8.76 1.45
C THR A 91 13.33 9.21 2.31
N VAL A 92 12.24 9.67 1.69
CA VAL A 92 11.03 10.09 2.41
C VAL A 92 10.36 8.89 3.08
N ILE A 93 10.20 7.79 2.34
CA ILE A 93 9.64 6.54 2.91
C ILE A 93 10.55 6.02 4.00
N ALA A 94 11.84 5.94 3.75
CA ALA A 94 12.81 5.42 4.72
C ALA A 94 12.78 6.22 6.03
N ALA A 95 12.68 7.55 5.93
CA ALA A 95 12.64 8.41 7.10
C ALA A 95 11.39 8.22 7.95
N GLN A 96 10.28 7.80 7.34
CA GLN A 96 9.00 7.63 8.03
C GLN A 96 8.72 6.19 8.47
N SER A 97 9.57 5.24 8.11
CA SER A 97 9.43 3.86 8.54
C SER A 97 9.83 3.68 10.00
N ASP A 98 9.31 2.65 10.65
CA ASP A 98 9.68 2.33 12.04
C ASP A 98 11.12 1.83 12.11
N VAL A 99 11.52 1.01 11.14
CA VAL A 99 12.86 0.42 11.05
C VAL A 99 13.34 0.53 9.62
N SER A 100 14.59 0.89 9.42
CA SER A 100 15.17 1.04 8.10
C SER A 100 16.44 0.22 7.96
N TYR A 101 16.51 -0.57 6.90
CA TYR A 101 17.70 -1.35 6.54
C TYR A 101 18.26 -0.86 5.23
N ARG A 102 19.56 -0.96 5.09
CA ARG A 102 20.24 -0.67 3.84
C ARG A 102 20.68 -1.98 3.18
N LEU A 103 20.33 -2.12 1.91
CA LEU A 103 20.79 -3.24 1.10
C LEU A 103 21.91 -2.73 0.20
N TYR A 104 23.11 -3.30 0.38
CA TYR A 104 24.28 -2.90 -0.40
C TYR A 104 25.12 -4.12 -0.71
N LYS A 105 25.39 -4.33 -1.99
CA LYS A 105 26.20 -5.46 -2.48
C LYS A 105 25.78 -6.80 -1.88
N GLY A 106 24.47 -7.04 -1.84
CA GLY A 106 23.90 -8.29 -1.35
C GLY A 106 23.90 -8.45 0.17
N LYS A 107 24.25 -7.40 0.91
CA LYS A 107 24.24 -7.42 2.38
C LYS A 107 23.20 -6.45 2.92
N LEU A 108 22.47 -6.92 3.92
CA LEU A 108 21.46 -6.14 4.61
C LEU A 108 22.02 -5.69 5.95
N SER A 109 21.99 -4.38 6.21
CA SER A 109 22.44 -3.82 7.47
C SER A 109 21.40 -2.87 8.06
N LEU A 110 21.27 -2.88 9.38
CA LEU A 110 20.36 -1.99 10.09
C LEU A 110 20.87 -0.55 9.96
N GLU A 111 20.04 0.34 9.50
CA GLU A 111 20.38 1.76 9.35
C GLU A 111 19.72 2.62 10.42
N ARG A 112 18.47 2.31 10.77
CA ARG A 112 17.72 3.05 11.78
C ARG A 112 16.63 2.18 12.40
N GLU A 113 16.44 2.32 13.67
CA GLU A 113 15.32 1.74 14.41
C GLU A 113 14.29 2.78 14.75
#